data_fcd0c875d3fd1ed6dbe1dae5ee2ac2e8
#
_entry.id   fcd0c875d3fd1ed6dbe1dae5ee2ac2e8
#
_cell.length_a   1.000
_cell.length_b   1.000
_cell.length_c   1.000
_cell.angle_alpha   90.00
_cell.angle_beta   90.00
_cell.angle_gamma   90.00
#
_symmetry.space_group_name_H-M   'P 1'
#
loop_
_entity.id
_entity.type
_entity.pdbx_description
1 polymer ?
#
loop_
_entity_poly.entity_id
_entity_poly.type
_entity_poly.pdbx_seq_one_letter_code
_entity_poly.pdbx_strand_id
1 'polypeptide(L)'
;MPSGLLYLDSSAIVKLVVPEPETKALREFLRSWPDRVSSVVARIEVERVARRLGGGAVRRARSVLSRLALVDLDADVVREAAALEPPELRTLDAIHLATAISLGRDLGAVCAYDARLGSAAAAKTIHVVAPT
;
A
#
# COMPACT_ATOMS: atom_id res chain seq x y z
N MET A 1 -6.32 19.55 7.11
CA MET A 1 -6.24 18.16 7.58
C MET A 1 -6.52 17.22 6.43
N PRO A 2 -5.69 16.20 6.23
CA PRO A 2 -6.01 15.17 5.24
C PRO A 2 -7.30 14.45 5.67
N SER A 3 -8.08 14.07 4.69
CA SER A 3 -9.34 13.37 4.94
C SER A 3 -9.37 12.06 4.16
N GLY A 4 -10.15 11.12 4.66
CA GLY A 4 -10.29 9.81 4.06
C GLY A 4 -9.20 8.84 4.47
N LEU A 5 -9.19 7.71 3.79
CA LEU A 5 -8.25 6.62 4.06
C LEU A 5 -6.96 6.82 3.28
N LEU A 6 -5.84 6.53 3.92
CA LEU A 6 -4.56 6.42 3.23
C LEU A 6 -4.32 4.96 2.89
N TYR A 7 -4.26 4.63 1.61
CA TYR A 7 -3.90 3.30 1.15
C TYR A 7 -2.38 3.20 1.06
N LEU A 8 -1.80 2.21 1.72
CA LEU A 8 -0.36 1.93 1.61
C LEU A 8 -0.16 0.65 0.79
N ASP A 9 0.66 0.73 -0.27
CA ASP A 9 1.09 -0.48 -0.96
C ASP A 9 2.19 -1.18 -0.16
N SER A 10 2.65 -2.33 -0.64
CA SER A 10 3.68 -3.10 0.07
C SER A 10 5.00 -2.38 0.15
N SER A 11 5.36 -1.55 -0.85
CA SER A 11 6.63 -0.80 -0.83
C SER A 11 6.66 0.19 0.33
N ALA A 12 5.53 0.83 0.63
CA ALA A 12 5.42 1.75 1.76
C ALA A 12 5.48 0.98 3.09
N ILE A 13 4.76 -0.13 3.18
CA ILE A 13 4.71 -0.92 4.43
C ILE A 13 6.09 -1.47 4.78
N VAL A 14 6.85 -1.96 3.78
CA VAL A 14 8.20 -2.50 3.99
C VAL A 14 9.12 -1.45 4.62
N LYS A 15 8.99 -0.18 4.24
CA LYS A 15 9.78 0.90 4.83
C LYS A 15 9.50 1.12 6.32
N LEU A 16 8.37 0.66 6.82
CA LEU A 16 8.05 0.71 8.25
C LEU A 16 8.60 -0.49 9.01
N VAL A 17 8.95 -1.56 8.29
CA VAL A 17 9.51 -2.79 8.87
C VAL A 17 11.05 -2.77 8.80
N VAL A 18 11.59 -2.30 7.68
CA VAL A 18 13.02 -2.25 7.38
C VAL A 18 13.44 -0.79 7.25
N PRO A 19 14.36 -0.30 8.09
CA PRO A 19 14.82 1.08 7.96
C PRO A 19 15.46 1.33 6.59
N GLU A 20 14.93 2.34 5.90
CA GLU A 20 15.39 2.80 4.60
C GLU A 20 15.48 4.34 4.64
N PRO A 21 16.09 5.00 3.64
CA PRO A 21 16.25 6.45 3.69
C PRO A 21 14.94 7.21 3.90
N GLU A 22 13.82 6.71 3.34
CA GLU A 22 12.53 7.39 3.41
C GLU A 22 11.72 7.11 4.68
N THR A 23 12.16 6.15 5.51
CA THR A 23 11.37 5.66 6.66
C THR A 23 11.00 6.79 7.63
N LYS A 24 11.95 7.67 7.93
CA LYS A 24 11.69 8.77 8.86
C LYS A 24 10.61 9.71 8.32
N ALA A 25 10.74 10.13 7.07
CA ALA A 25 9.78 11.01 6.43
C ALA A 25 8.40 10.36 6.35
N LEU A 26 8.35 9.07 6.04
CA LEU A 26 7.10 8.32 5.99
C LEU A 26 6.42 8.29 7.37
N ARG A 27 7.17 8.00 8.42
CA ARG A 27 6.61 7.97 9.78
C ARG A 27 6.04 9.32 10.19
N GLU A 28 6.72 10.40 9.87
CA GLU A 28 6.24 11.75 10.16
C GLU A 28 4.95 12.04 9.40
N PHE A 29 4.92 11.69 8.12
CA PHE A 29 3.74 11.86 7.27
C PHE A 29 2.53 11.09 7.84
N LEU A 30 2.75 9.86 8.30
CA LEU A 30 1.67 9.01 8.82
C LEU A 30 1.01 9.55 10.08
N ARG A 31 1.65 10.45 10.81
CA ARG A 31 1.05 11.07 11.99
C ARG A 31 -0.22 11.84 11.66
N SER A 32 -0.31 12.40 10.45
CA SER A 32 -1.50 13.13 10.00
C SER A 32 -2.52 12.24 9.29
N TRP A 33 -2.24 10.94 9.15
CA TRP A 33 -3.13 9.97 8.50
C TRP A 33 -3.41 8.79 9.42
N PRO A 34 -4.31 8.96 10.41
CA PRO A 34 -4.59 7.88 11.38
C PRO A 34 -5.32 6.69 10.75
N ASP A 35 -6.13 6.91 9.71
CA ASP A 35 -6.92 5.86 9.09
C ASP A 35 -6.18 5.30 7.87
N ARG A 36 -5.61 4.13 8.04
CA ARG A 36 -4.71 3.51 7.07
C ARG A 36 -5.22 2.14 6.65
N VAL A 37 -5.07 1.85 5.37
CA VAL A 37 -5.63 0.63 4.77
C VAL A 37 -4.65 0.06 3.76
N SER A 38 -4.73 -1.23 3.54
CA SER A 38 -4.02 -1.91 2.47
C SER A 38 -4.83 -3.12 2.01
N SER A 39 -4.25 -3.91 1.12
CA SER A 39 -4.84 -5.18 0.69
C SER A 39 -4.35 -6.32 1.59
N VAL A 40 -5.17 -7.34 1.75
CA VAL A 40 -4.77 -8.58 2.44
C VAL A 40 -3.52 -9.20 1.80
N VAL A 41 -3.29 -8.99 0.48
CA VAL A 41 -2.07 -9.50 -0.18
C VAL A 41 -0.80 -8.82 0.35
N ALA A 42 -0.89 -7.61 0.86
CA ALA A 42 0.25 -6.93 1.46
C ALA A 42 0.81 -7.72 2.65
N ARG A 43 -0.05 -8.36 3.42
CA ARG A 43 0.38 -9.20 4.52
C ARG A 43 1.32 -10.30 4.05
N ILE A 44 0.96 -10.95 2.94
CA ILE A 44 1.79 -12.01 2.38
C ILE A 44 3.12 -11.45 1.90
N GLU A 45 3.08 -10.37 1.12
CA GLU A 45 4.29 -9.75 0.57
C GLU A 45 5.25 -9.30 1.67
N VAL A 46 4.74 -8.58 2.65
CA VAL A 46 5.54 -7.98 3.73
C VAL A 46 6.12 -9.05 4.65
N GLU A 47 5.32 -10.06 5.03
CA GLU A 47 5.82 -11.14 5.88
C GLU A 47 6.87 -11.98 5.16
N ARG A 48 6.73 -12.19 3.85
CA ARG A 48 7.74 -12.93 3.09
C ARG A 48 9.07 -12.16 2.99
N VAL A 49 9.02 -10.85 2.82
CA VAL A 49 10.22 -10.01 2.89
C VAL A 49 10.86 -10.12 4.27
N ALA A 50 10.06 -9.99 5.32
CA ALA A 50 10.55 -10.07 6.71
C ALA A 50 11.20 -11.43 7.02
N ARG A 51 10.64 -12.52 6.50
CA ARG A 51 11.22 -13.86 6.72
C ARG A 51 12.61 -13.98 6.13
N ARG A 52 12.86 -13.37 4.98
CA ARG A 52 14.20 -13.40 4.36
C ARG A 52 15.23 -12.62 5.15
N LEU A 53 14.80 -11.61 5.91
CA LEU A 53 15.69 -10.77 6.70
C LEU A 53 16.08 -11.42 8.04
N GLY A 54 15.21 -12.26 8.59
CA GLY A 54 15.46 -12.90 9.87
C GLY A 54 15.37 -11.94 11.06
N GLY A 55 15.94 -12.36 12.20
CA GLY A 55 15.90 -11.57 13.43
C GLY A 55 14.48 -11.27 13.88
N GLY A 56 14.21 -10.08 14.34
CA GLY A 56 12.88 -9.65 14.79
C GLY A 56 11.98 -9.11 13.68
N ALA A 57 12.38 -9.26 12.40
CA ALA A 57 11.68 -8.62 11.29
C ALA A 57 10.23 -9.10 11.13
N VAL A 58 9.97 -10.41 11.30
CA VAL A 58 8.60 -10.94 11.18
C VAL A 58 7.71 -10.36 12.27
N ARG A 59 8.21 -10.23 13.48
CA ARG A 59 7.45 -9.64 14.59
C ARG A 59 7.15 -8.17 14.30
N ARG A 60 8.13 -7.42 13.80
CA ARG A 60 7.92 -6.01 13.42
C ARG A 60 6.89 -5.90 12.28
N ALA A 61 6.97 -6.77 11.29
CA ALA A 61 6.02 -6.80 10.18
C ALA A 61 4.59 -7.01 10.69
N ARG A 62 4.39 -7.98 11.56
CA ARG A 62 3.07 -8.25 12.13
C ARG A 62 2.55 -7.09 12.96
N SER A 63 3.43 -6.43 13.71
CA SER A 63 3.06 -5.24 14.48
C SER A 63 2.61 -4.09 13.56
N VAL A 64 3.35 -3.82 12.50
CA VAL A 64 2.99 -2.79 11.52
C VAL A 64 1.65 -3.13 10.85
N LEU A 65 1.50 -4.37 10.38
CA LEU A 65 0.29 -4.80 9.69
C LEU A 65 -0.95 -4.75 10.60
N SER A 66 -0.79 -5.00 11.90
CA SER A 66 -1.91 -4.95 12.85
C SER A 66 -2.52 -3.56 13.01
N ARG A 67 -1.81 -2.52 12.59
CA ARG A 67 -2.28 -1.13 12.64
C ARG A 67 -2.97 -0.68 11.37
N LEU A 68 -3.10 -1.58 10.40
CA LEU A 68 -3.75 -1.30 9.12
C LEU A 68 -5.05 -2.08 9.03
N ALA A 69 -6.07 -1.47 8.41
CA ALA A 69 -7.22 -2.25 7.96
C ALA A 69 -6.83 -2.95 6.66
N LEU A 70 -7.01 -4.25 6.58
CA LEU A 70 -6.65 -5.02 5.38
C LEU A 70 -7.94 -5.43 4.66
N VAL A 71 -8.04 -5.02 3.40
CA VAL A 71 -9.21 -5.28 2.54
C VAL A 71 -9.04 -6.64 1.87
N ASP A 72 -10.08 -7.46 1.95
CA ASP A 72 -10.10 -8.77 1.33
C ASP A 72 -10.10 -8.66 -0.20
N LEU A 73 -9.58 -9.68 -0.85
CA LEU A 73 -9.56 -9.80 -2.30
C LEU A 73 -10.89 -10.43 -2.75
N ASP A 74 -11.90 -9.59 -2.97
CA ASP A 74 -13.21 -10.06 -3.41
C ASP A 74 -13.30 -10.16 -4.93
N ALA A 75 -14.44 -10.66 -5.43
CA ALA A 75 -14.63 -10.89 -6.86
C ALA A 75 -14.57 -9.60 -7.68
N ASP A 76 -15.07 -8.49 -7.12
CA ASP A 76 -15.04 -7.20 -7.81
C ASP A 76 -13.61 -6.68 -7.95
N VAL A 77 -12.81 -6.78 -6.90
CA VAL A 77 -11.40 -6.40 -6.93
C VAL A 77 -10.63 -7.27 -7.93
N VAL A 78 -10.91 -8.57 -7.96
CA VAL A 78 -10.26 -9.49 -8.91
C VAL A 78 -10.55 -9.06 -10.36
N ARG A 79 -11.82 -8.79 -10.69
CA ARG A 79 -12.19 -8.34 -12.05
C ARG A 79 -11.53 -7.01 -12.40
N GLU A 80 -11.56 -6.07 -11.49
CA GLU A 80 -10.96 -4.75 -11.70
C GLU A 80 -9.45 -4.87 -11.94
N ALA A 81 -8.77 -5.63 -11.09
CA ALA A 81 -7.32 -5.83 -11.22
C ALA A 81 -6.95 -6.45 -12.57
N ALA A 82 -7.72 -7.44 -13.01
CA ALA A 82 -7.47 -8.12 -14.28
C ALA A 82 -7.62 -7.19 -15.48
N ALA A 83 -8.45 -6.15 -15.36
CA ALA A 83 -8.76 -5.23 -16.46
C ALA A 83 -7.97 -3.92 -16.43
N LEU A 84 -7.13 -3.70 -15.41
CA LEU A 84 -6.42 -2.42 -15.26
C LEU A 84 -5.41 -2.14 -16.35
N GLU A 85 -5.36 -0.88 -16.74
CA GLU A 85 -4.37 -0.37 -17.68
C GLU A 85 -3.21 0.30 -16.94
N PRO A 86 -1.98 0.24 -17.46
CA PRO A 86 -1.61 -0.47 -18.69
C PRO A 86 -1.49 -1.99 -18.47
N PRO A 87 -1.62 -2.81 -19.53
CA PRO A 87 -1.52 -4.28 -19.40
C PRO A 87 -0.19 -4.76 -18.81
N GLU A 88 0.87 -3.95 -18.95
CA GLU A 88 2.21 -4.24 -18.42
C GLU A 88 2.31 -4.05 -16.90
N LEU A 89 1.30 -3.47 -16.26
CA LEU A 89 1.30 -3.31 -14.81
C LEU A 89 1.36 -4.69 -14.14
N ARG A 90 2.27 -4.86 -13.19
CA ARG A 90 2.44 -6.16 -12.54
C ARG A 90 1.19 -6.56 -11.78
N THR A 91 0.97 -7.86 -11.68
CA THR A 91 -0.22 -8.41 -11.03
C THR A 91 -0.43 -7.88 -9.61
N LEU A 92 0.61 -7.87 -8.79
CA LEU A 92 0.47 -7.37 -7.41
C LEU A 92 0.17 -5.88 -7.37
N ASP A 93 0.78 -5.09 -8.26
CA ASP A 93 0.49 -3.66 -8.35
C ASP A 93 -0.94 -3.42 -8.84
N ALA A 94 -1.42 -4.24 -9.78
CA ALA A 94 -2.80 -4.19 -10.23
C ALA A 94 -3.78 -4.49 -9.09
N ILE A 95 -3.46 -5.47 -8.25
CA ILE A 95 -4.28 -5.79 -7.08
C ILE A 95 -4.32 -4.61 -6.10
N HIS A 96 -3.17 -4.00 -5.81
CA HIS A 96 -3.12 -2.83 -4.93
C HIS A 96 -3.95 -1.68 -5.49
N LEU A 97 -3.78 -1.38 -6.77
CA LEU A 97 -4.52 -0.28 -7.40
C LEU A 97 -6.02 -0.55 -7.41
N ALA A 98 -6.43 -1.76 -7.79
CA ALA A 98 -7.84 -2.14 -7.79
C ALA A 98 -8.45 -2.07 -6.40
N THR A 99 -7.70 -2.50 -5.38
CA THR A 99 -8.16 -2.43 -3.99
C THR A 99 -8.35 -0.97 -3.56
N ALA A 100 -7.39 -0.10 -3.89
CA ALA A 100 -7.50 1.33 -3.60
C ALA A 100 -8.72 1.94 -4.31
N ILE A 101 -8.92 1.64 -5.58
CA ILE A 101 -10.08 2.11 -6.36
C ILE A 101 -11.40 1.67 -5.70
N SER A 102 -11.45 0.45 -5.16
CA SER A 102 -12.67 -0.08 -4.54
C SER A 102 -13.12 0.72 -3.32
N LEU A 103 -12.24 1.52 -2.73
CA LEU A 103 -12.59 2.38 -1.59
C LEU A 103 -13.41 3.60 -2.01
N GLY A 104 -13.45 3.92 -3.30
CA GLY A 104 -14.29 4.98 -3.82
C GLY A 104 -14.01 6.33 -3.17
N ARG A 105 -15.05 6.96 -2.67
CA ARG A 105 -14.98 8.30 -2.05
C ARG A 105 -14.19 8.31 -0.74
N ASP A 106 -14.04 7.16 -0.10
CA ASP A 106 -13.33 7.06 1.16
C ASP A 106 -11.82 7.13 0.96
N LEU A 107 -11.34 6.90 -0.26
CA LEU A 107 -9.91 6.96 -0.57
C LEU A 107 -9.43 8.42 -0.58
N GLY A 108 -8.51 8.75 0.32
CA GLY A 108 -7.88 10.07 0.37
C GLY A 108 -6.64 10.15 -0.49
N ALA A 109 -5.76 9.16 -0.40
CA ALA A 109 -4.52 9.10 -1.17
C ALA A 109 -3.96 7.68 -1.18
N VAL A 110 -3.06 7.42 -2.12
CA VAL A 110 -2.25 6.19 -2.18
C VAL A 110 -0.80 6.55 -1.87
N CYS A 111 -0.23 5.86 -0.89
CA CYS A 111 1.19 5.97 -0.58
C CYS A 111 1.94 4.81 -1.22
N ALA A 112 2.76 5.12 -2.22
CA ALA A 112 3.51 4.13 -2.97
C ALA A 112 4.82 4.73 -3.46
N TYR A 113 5.88 3.95 -3.34
CA TYR A 113 7.22 4.38 -3.79
C TYR A 113 7.58 3.79 -5.15
N ASP A 114 6.80 2.86 -5.64
CA ASP A 114 7.00 2.30 -6.98
C ASP A 114 6.44 3.27 -8.03
N ALA A 115 7.30 3.70 -8.97
CA ALA A 115 6.92 4.69 -9.96
C ALA A 115 5.83 4.18 -10.91
N ARG A 116 5.81 2.90 -11.23
CA ARG A 116 4.82 2.33 -12.15
C ARG A 116 3.43 2.33 -11.53
N LEU A 117 3.34 1.89 -10.28
CA LEU A 117 2.07 1.94 -9.54
C LEU A 117 1.61 3.38 -9.36
N GLY A 118 2.54 4.28 -8.97
CA GLY A 118 2.22 5.70 -8.83
C GLY A 118 1.68 6.33 -10.09
N SER A 119 2.30 6.03 -11.25
CA SER A 119 1.82 6.55 -12.55
C SER A 119 0.45 6.01 -12.91
N ALA A 120 0.21 4.71 -12.69
CA ALA A 120 -1.08 4.10 -12.98
C ALA A 120 -2.19 4.68 -12.09
N ALA A 121 -1.91 4.92 -10.82
CA ALA A 121 -2.85 5.55 -9.90
C ALA A 121 -3.13 7.01 -10.30
N ALA A 122 -2.10 7.77 -10.64
CA ALA A 122 -2.26 9.15 -11.09
C ALA A 122 -3.10 9.25 -12.35
N ALA A 123 -2.97 8.29 -13.27
CA ALA A 123 -3.79 8.22 -14.47
C ALA A 123 -5.28 8.02 -14.17
N LYS A 124 -5.61 7.50 -12.99
CA LYS A 124 -6.98 7.37 -12.48
C LYS A 124 -7.40 8.57 -11.63
N THR A 125 -6.65 9.66 -11.67
CA THR A 125 -6.86 10.88 -10.87
C THR A 125 -6.80 10.65 -9.36
N ILE A 126 -6.07 9.62 -8.93
CA ILE A 126 -5.82 9.34 -7.52
C ILE A 126 -4.61 10.15 -7.06
N HIS A 127 -4.74 10.77 -5.89
CA HIS A 127 -3.62 11.48 -5.27
C HIS A 127 -2.59 10.47 -4.77
N VAL A 128 -1.35 10.60 -5.25
CA VAL A 128 -0.24 9.70 -4.89
C VAL A 128 0.77 10.46 -4.05
N VAL A 129 1.22 9.84 -2.96
CA VAL A 129 2.23 10.41 -2.07
C VAL A 129 3.37 9.42 -1.89
N ALA A 130 4.57 9.96 -1.78
CA ALA A 130 5.79 9.17 -1.52
C ALA A 130 6.75 10.02 -0.67
N PRO A 131 6.49 10.17 0.64
CA PRO A 131 7.29 11.03 1.49
C PRO A 131 8.77 10.64 1.50
N THR A 132 9.65 11.63 1.32
CA THR A 132 11.11 11.43 1.27
C THR A 132 11.84 12.41 2.16
#